data_17fee2baa1787eb380642f56931676e8
#
_entry.id   17fee2baa1787eb380642f56931676e8
#
_cell.length_a   1.000
_cell.length_b   1.000
_cell.length_c   1.000
_cell.angle_alpha   90.00
_cell.angle_beta   90.00
_cell.angle_gamma   90.00
#
_symmetry.space_group_name_H-M   'P 1'
#
loop_
_entity.id
_entity.type
_entity.pdbx_description
1 polymer ?
#
loop_
_entity_poly.entity_id
_entity_poly.type
_entity_poly.pdbx_seq_one_letter_code
_entity_poly.pdbx_strand_id
1 'polypeptide(L)'
;MFENKKEENYIMYYHGTEIERGRKAVETQKLPMSISDKREQWLGDGWYFFEYERDAYKWIYDMHRSNIKKKKYSDSENLLCKFTILGCELAKKEEREFTNFNQAHFKIFETVKDKLIELEGHEVREGDVFNYLFEIIGYREKYDLVRWSIPMGKKITYPCLRTEKRQQLQI
;
A
#
# COMPACT_ATOMS: atom_id res chain seq x y z
N MET A 1 30.22 -27.50 7.97
CA MET A 1 29.14 -27.21 7.00
C MET A 1 28.59 -25.86 7.38
N PHE A 2 29.05 -24.78 6.73
CA PHE A 2 28.58 -23.43 7.04
C PHE A 2 27.26 -23.24 6.31
N GLU A 3 26.15 -23.16 7.05
CA GLU A 3 24.90 -22.70 6.51
C GLU A 3 25.07 -21.25 6.03
N ASN A 4 25.03 -21.06 4.72
CA ASN A 4 24.89 -19.74 4.13
C ASN A 4 23.52 -19.16 4.56
N LYS A 5 23.50 -18.38 5.65
CA LYS A 5 22.39 -17.47 5.92
C LYS A 5 22.33 -16.55 4.70
N LYS A 6 21.31 -16.72 3.83
CA LYS A 6 20.97 -15.73 2.83
C LYS A 6 20.74 -14.42 3.59
N GLU A 7 21.57 -13.42 3.33
CA GLU A 7 21.35 -12.07 3.84
C GLU A 7 19.98 -11.63 3.33
N GLU A 8 19.05 -11.43 4.24
CA GLU A 8 17.75 -10.86 3.88
C GLU A 8 17.97 -9.41 3.48
N ASN A 9 17.61 -9.06 2.25
CA ASN A 9 17.72 -7.71 1.74
C ASN A 9 16.57 -6.89 2.31
N TYR A 10 16.83 -6.03 3.29
CA TYR A 10 15.86 -5.12 3.86
C TYR A 10 15.85 -3.81 3.07
N ILE A 11 14.67 -3.35 2.73
CA ILE A 11 14.46 -2.07 2.04
C ILE A 11 13.57 -1.19 2.91
N MET A 12 13.96 0.08 3.02
CA MET A 12 13.18 1.10 3.71
C MET A 12 12.00 1.54 2.84
N TYR A 13 10.80 1.46 3.40
CA TYR A 13 9.57 1.99 2.83
C TYR A 13 8.93 2.99 3.77
N TYR A 14 8.00 3.79 3.28
CA TYR A 14 7.46 4.92 4.00
C TYR A 14 5.93 4.87 4.07
N HIS A 15 5.37 5.20 5.23
CA HIS A 15 3.94 5.26 5.45
C HIS A 15 3.54 6.61 6.04
N GLY A 16 2.69 7.35 5.32
CA GLY A 16 2.14 8.62 5.80
C GLY A 16 0.86 8.40 6.60
N THR A 17 0.79 8.94 7.84
CA THR A 17 -0.36 8.76 8.72
C THR A 17 -0.58 9.94 9.66
N GLU A 18 -1.71 9.98 10.37
CA GLU A 18 -1.95 10.93 11.46
C GLU A 18 -0.99 10.69 12.63
N ILE A 19 -0.52 11.75 13.31
CA ILE A 19 0.50 11.67 14.38
C ILE A 19 0.13 10.64 15.45
N GLU A 20 -1.10 10.67 15.96
CA GLU A 20 -1.51 9.77 17.05
C GLU A 20 -1.51 8.30 16.61
N ARG A 21 -1.90 8.04 15.37
CA ARG A 21 -1.80 6.69 14.78
C ARG A 21 -0.37 6.26 14.57
N GLY A 22 0.48 7.16 14.11
CA GLY A 22 1.90 6.92 13.93
C GLY A 22 2.58 6.61 15.27
N ARG A 23 2.36 7.41 16.30
CA ARG A 23 2.88 7.18 17.64
C ARG A 23 2.47 5.80 18.18
N LYS A 24 1.17 5.48 18.11
CA LYS A 24 0.67 4.18 18.53
C LYS A 24 1.27 3.02 17.74
N ALA A 25 1.43 3.19 16.42
CA ALA A 25 2.04 2.15 15.58
C ALA A 25 3.49 1.87 16.00
N VAL A 26 4.25 2.91 16.31
CA VAL A 26 5.61 2.84 16.82
C VAL A 26 5.66 2.15 18.18
N GLU A 27 4.86 2.57 19.14
CA GLU A 27 4.82 2.01 20.50
C GLU A 27 4.42 0.52 20.50
N THR A 28 3.45 0.16 19.66
CA THR A 28 2.92 -1.20 19.60
C THR A 28 3.58 -2.09 18.56
N GLN A 29 4.43 -1.53 17.69
CA GLN A 29 5.00 -2.20 16.52
C GLN A 29 3.90 -2.79 15.60
N LYS A 30 2.72 -2.13 15.53
CA LYS A 30 1.56 -2.58 14.76
C LYS A 30 0.95 -1.43 13.99
N LEU A 31 1.03 -1.50 12.69
CA LEU A 31 0.29 -0.61 11.80
C LEU A 31 -1.12 -1.19 11.57
N PRO A 32 -2.20 -0.40 11.70
CA PRO A 32 -3.54 -0.86 11.35
C PRO A 32 -3.65 -1.11 9.84
N MET A 33 -4.26 -2.23 9.47
CA MET A 33 -4.53 -2.56 8.07
C MET A 33 -5.61 -1.65 7.47
N SER A 34 -5.45 -1.26 6.22
CA SER A 34 -6.50 -0.61 5.44
C SER A 34 -7.47 -1.65 4.91
N ILE A 35 -8.78 -1.43 5.09
CA ILE A 35 -9.84 -2.36 4.71
C ILE A 35 -10.81 -1.63 3.78
N SER A 36 -11.25 -2.31 2.71
CA SER A 36 -12.06 -1.75 1.62
C SER A 36 -13.53 -1.50 1.97
N ASP A 37 -14.02 -2.03 3.10
CA ASP A 37 -15.41 -1.85 3.56
C ASP A 37 -15.82 -0.38 3.79
N LYS A 38 -14.85 0.49 4.09
CA LYS A 38 -15.08 1.90 4.45
C LYS A 38 -14.54 2.90 3.45
N ARG A 39 -13.60 2.49 2.60
CA ARG A 39 -12.94 3.37 1.62
C ARG A 39 -12.51 2.58 0.41
N GLU A 40 -12.50 3.22 -0.74
CA GLU A 40 -11.86 2.69 -1.92
C GLU A 40 -10.37 2.45 -1.63
N GLN A 41 -9.92 1.20 -1.78
CA GLN A 41 -8.54 0.78 -1.63
C GLN A 41 -8.00 0.40 -3.01
N TRP A 42 -6.91 1.05 -3.44
CA TRP A 42 -6.38 0.88 -4.80
C TRP A 42 -5.78 -0.50 -5.05
N LEU A 43 -5.16 -1.09 -4.03
CA LEU A 43 -4.55 -2.42 -4.10
C LEU A 43 -5.28 -3.46 -3.25
N GLY A 44 -6.56 -3.21 -2.90
CA GLY A 44 -7.32 -4.04 -1.98
C GLY A 44 -6.89 -3.88 -0.52
N ASP A 45 -7.28 -4.84 0.32
CA ASP A 45 -7.01 -4.79 1.76
C ASP A 45 -5.53 -5.07 2.08
N GLY A 46 -4.91 -4.26 2.92
CA GLY A 46 -3.50 -4.44 3.25
C GLY A 46 -2.83 -3.26 3.94
N TRP A 47 -1.53 -3.36 4.12
CA TRP A 47 -0.68 -2.29 4.61
C TRP A 47 -0.01 -1.58 3.43
N TYR A 48 -0.25 -0.28 3.32
CA TYR A 48 0.20 0.55 2.21
C TYR A 48 1.48 1.29 2.54
N PHE A 49 2.43 1.27 1.62
CA PHE A 49 3.71 1.96 1.75
C PHE A 49 4.08 2.66 0.45
N PHE A 50 5.00 3.61 0.55
CA PHE A 50 5.64 4.28 -0.58
C PHE A 50 7.13 3.90 -0.63
N GLU A 51 7.69 3.81 -1.81
CA GLU A 51 9.13 3.56 -1.99
C GLU A 51 9.97 4.76 -1.58
N TYR A 52 9.43 5.96 -1.74
CA TYR A 52 10.13 7.20 -1.46
C TYR A 52 9.40 8.02 -0.40
N GLU A 53 10.16 8.59 0.52
CA GLU A 53 9.63 9.47 1.57
C GLU A 53 8.85 10.65 1.00
N ARG A 54 9.32 11.24 -0.12
CA ARG A 54 8.65 12.34 -0.83
C ARG A 54 7.21 12.00 -1.24
N ASP A 55 6.94 10.73 -1.58
CA ASP A 55 5.61 10.28 -2.01
C ASP A 55 4.70 10.11 -0.80
N ALA A 56 5.24 9.61 0.32
CA ALA A 56 4.54 9.61 1.61
C ALA A 56 4.23 11.04 2.08
N TYR A 57 5.20 11.97 1.92
CA TYR A 57 4.98 13.39 2.23
C TYR A 57 3.87 14.00 1.37
N LYS A 58 3.90 13.74 0.07
CA LYS A 58 2.86 14.22 -0.84
C LYS A 58 1.48 13.67 -0.47
N TRP A 59 1.41 12.40 -0.10
CA TRP A 59 0.19 11.76 0.39
C TRP A 59 -0.39 12.47 1.62
N ILE A 60 0.41 12.71 2.67
CA ILE A 60 -0.07 13.42 3.87
C ILE A 60 -0.44 14.87 3.56
N TYR A 61 0.26 15.53 2.62
CA TYR A 61 -0.08 16.87 2.17
C TYR A 61 -1.46 16.90 1.49
N ASP A 62 -1.74 15.97 0.59
CA ASP A 62 -3.03 15.88 -0.11
C ASP A 62 -4.16 15.52 0.87
N MET A 63 -3.91 14.64 1.85
CA MET A 63 -4.85 14.35 2.93
C MET A 63 -5.14 15.58 3.80
N HIS A 64 -4.12 16.34 4.18
CA HIS A 64 -4.27 17.56 4.96
C HIS A 64 -5.13 18.58 4.21
N ARG A 65 -4.82 18.85 2.95
CA ARG A 65 -5.62 19.74 2.08
C ARG A 65 -7.07 19.27 1.93
N SER A 66 -7.28 17.97 1.80
CA SER A 66 -8.63 17.38 1.75
C SER A 66 -9.40 17.62 3.05
N ASN A 67 -8.73 17.48 4.20
CA ASN A 67 -9.33 17.70 5.51
C ASN A 67 -9.65 19.18 5.76
N ILE A 68 -8.84 20.12 5.29
CA ILE A 68 -9.15 21.55 5.28
C ILE A 68 -10.42 21.80 4.45
N LYS A 69 -10.46 21.32 3.20
CA LYS A 69 -11.64 21.47 2.33
C LYS A 69 -12.92 20.91 2.96
N LYS A 70 -12.81 19.82 3.72
CA LYS A 70 -13.91 19.20 4.47
C LYS A 70 -14.20 19.89 5.82
N LYS A 71 -13.53 21.01 6.11
CA LYS A 71 -13.65 21.77 7.36
C LYS A 71 -13.33 20.96 8.63
N LYS A 72 -12.51 19.92 8.51
CA LYS A 72 -12.00 19.15 9.66
C LYS A 72 -10.81 19.85 10.33
N TYR A 73 -10.05 20.60 9.54
CA TYR A 73 -8.90 21.39 9.98
C TYR A 73 -9.09 22.85 9.57
N SER A 74 -8.48 23.75 10.33
CA SER A 74 -8.35 25.17 9.97
C SER A 74 -7.26 25.33 8.91
N ASP A 75 -7.39 26.36 8.05
CA ASP A 75 -6.36 26.72 7.05
C ASP A 75 -5.01 27.09 7.69
N SER A 76 -5.01 27.53 8.95
CA SER A 76 -3.81 27.88 9.71
C SER A 76 -3.13 26.68 10.38
N GLU A 77 -3.74 25.49 10.39
CA GLU A 77 -3.16 24.33 11.04
C GLU A 77 -1.99 23.75 10.24
N ASN A 78 -0.84 23.61 10.92
CA ASN A 78 0.36 23.08 10.29
C ASN A 78 0.21 21.58 10.01
N LEU A 79 0.59 21.17 8.80
CA LEU A 79 0.62 19.77 8.36
C LEU A 79 1.35 18.86 9.36
N LEU A 80 2.56 19.27 9.79
CA LEU A 80 3.42 18.46 10.66
C LEU A 80 2.92 18.38 12.12
N CYS A 81 1.90 19.18 12.48
CA CYS A 81 1.20 19.01 13.75
C CYS A 81 0.07 17.96 13.69
N LYS A 82 -0.30 17.50 12.50
CA LYS A 82 -1.41 16.54 12.28
C LYS A 82 -0.94 15.21 11.73
N PHE A 83 0.12 15.21 10.94
CA PHE A 83 0.60 14.03 10.22
C PHE A 83 2.08 13.76 10.45
N THR A 84 2.46 12.52 10.30
CA THR A 84 3.84 12.05 10.36
C THR A 84 4.10 11.01 9.27
N ILE A 85 5.38 10.74 9.00
CA ILE A 85 5.82 9.68 8.11
C ILE A 85 6.58 8.66 8.96
N LEU A 86 6.23 7.41 8.80
CA LEU A 86 6.92 6.27 9.41
C LEU A 86 7.84 5.63 8.39
N GLY A 87 9.07 5.34 8.77
CA GLY A 87 9.95 4.42 8.05
C GLY A 87 9.68 2.98 8.48
N CYS A 88 9.64 2.08 7.52
CA CYS A 88 9.42 0.66 7.73
C CYS A 88 10.44 -0.15 6.94
N GLU A 89 11.24 -0.97 7.61
CA GLU A 89 12.09 -1.93 6.92
C GLU A 89 11.30 -3.18 6.58
N LEU A 90 11.23 -3.51 5.30
CA LEU A 90 10.58 -4.71 4.80
C LEU A 90 11.62 -5.64 4.16
N ALA A 91 11.59 -6.93 4.52
CA ALA A 91 12.38 -7.94 3.83
C ALA A 91 11.84 -8.11 2.41
N LYS A 92 12.68 -7.82 1.41
CA LYS A 92 12.31 -7.94 0.01
C LYS A 92 12.81 -9.26 -0.56
N LYS A 93 11.88 -10.03 -1.12
CA LYS A 93 12.16 -11.20 -1.95
C LYS A 93 11.51 -10.96 -3.31
N GLU A 94 12.33 -10.76 -4.35
CA GLU A 94 11.83 -10.41 -5.68
C GLU A 94 10.88 -11.47 -6.25
N GLU A 95 11.14 -12.74 -5.97
CA GLU A 95 10.30 -13.87 -6.36
C GLU A 95 8.93 -13.90 -5.67
N ARG A 96 8.75 -13.08 -4.61
CA ARG A 96 7.51 -12.97 -3.85
C ARG A 96 6.84 -11.60 -4.03
N GLU A 97 7.21 -10.87 -5.08
CA GLU A 97 6.60 -9.61 -5.46
C GLU A 97 5.64 -9.79 -6.64
N PHE A 98 4.38 -9.40 -6.47
CA PHE A 98 3.40 -9.29 -7.56
C PHE A 98 3.40 -7.85 -8.07
N THR A 99 3.74 -7.65 -9.36
CA THR A 99 3.98 -6.29 -9.88
C THR A 99 3.53 -6.12 -11.32
N ASN A 100 3.02 -4.92 -11.69
CA ASN A 100 2.69 -4.59 -13.08
C ASN A 100 3.93 -4.30 -13.95
N PHE A 101 5.12 -4.26 -13.38
CA PHE A 101 6.37 -4.27 -14.15
C PHE A 101 6.70 -5.66 -14.72
N ASN A 102 6.05 -6.71 -14.23
CA ASN A 102 6.12 -8.06 -14.78
C ASN A 102 4.92 -8.29 -15.70
N GLN A 103 5.18 -8.51 -16.98
CA GLN A 103 4.14 -8.68 -17.99
C GLN A 103 3.19 -9.86 -17.70
N ALA A 104 3.70 -10.96 -17.11
CA ALA A 104 2.87 -12.10 -16.74
C ALA A 104 1.91 -11.75 -15.60
N HIS A 105 2.37 -11.01 -14.58
CA HIS A 105 1.51 -10.55 -13.51
C HIS A 105 0.45 -9.56 -13.98
N PHE A 106 0.85 -8.62 -14.85
CA PHE A 106 -0.09 -7.68 -15.46
C PHE A 106 -1.18 -8.41 -16.26
N LYS A 107 -0.80 -9.40 -17.09
CA LYS A 107 -1.74 -10.20 -17.85
C LYS A 107 -2.72 -10.99 -16.95
N ILE A 108 -2.23 -11.54 -15.84
CA ILE A 108 -3.08 -12.22 -14.85
C ILE A 108 -4.10 -11.25 -14.27
N PHE A 109 -3.64 -10.06 -13.87
CA PHE A 109 -4.50 -9.01 -13.29
C PHE A 109 -5.62 -8.62 -14.28
N GLU A 110 -5.27 -8.29 -15.53
CA GLU A 110 -6.24 -7.92 -16.56
C GLU A 110 -7.21 -9.07 -16.86
N THR A 111 -6.73 -10.31 -16.96
CA THR A 111 -7.60 -11.48 -17.19
C THR A 111 -8.62 -11.66 -16.08
N VAL A 112 -8.22 -11.45 -14.81
CA VAL A 112 -9.13 -11.56 -13.67
C VAL A 112 -10.10 -10.39 -13.63
N LYS A 113 -9.62 -9.17 -13.95
CA LYS A 113 -10.45 -7.98 -14.04
C LYS A 113 -11.56 -8.15 -15.07
N ASP A 114 -11.21 -8.59 -16.28
CA ASP A 114 -12.20 -8.83 -17.36
C ASP A 114 -13.25 -9.86 -16.95
N LYS A 115 -12.85 -10.96 -16.32
CA LYS A 115 -13.78 -11.96 -15.80
C LYS A 115 -14.71 -11.44 -14.71
N LEU A 116 -14.19 -10.61 -13.81
CA LEU A 116 -15.02 -9.99 -12.76
C LEU A 116 -16.02 -9.01 -13.38
N ILE A 117 -15.62 -8.21 -14.37
CA ILE A 117 -16.53 -7.33 -15.11
C ILE A 117 -17.62 -8.16 -15.82
N GLU A 118 -17.27 -9.27 -16.43
CA GLU A 118 -18.23 -10.17 -17.08
C GLU A 118 -19.25 -10.75 -16.07
N LEU A 119 -18.79 -11.14 -14.89
CA LEU A 119 -19.63 -11.72 -13.83
C LEU A 119 -20.54 -10.68 -13.14
N GLU A 120 -20.00 -9.50 -12.86
CA GLU A 120 -20.70 -8.43 -12.13
C GLU A 120 -21.59 -7.58 -13.05
N GLY A 121 -21.32 -7.58 -14.35
CA GLY A 121 -22.05 -6.78 -15.35
C GLY A 121 -21.76 -5.26 -15.27
N HIS A 122 -20.72 -4.85 -14.55
CA HIS A 122 -20.28 -3.46 -14.44
C HIS A 122 -18.77 -3.37 -14.22
N GLU A 123 -18.22 -2.16 -14.34
CA GLU A 123 -16.80 -1.87 -14.06
C GLU A 123 -16.43 -2.25 -12.62
N VAL A 124 -15.31 -2.95 -12.46
CA VAL A 124 -14.77 -3.42 -11.18
C VAL A 124 -13.55 -2.58 -10.81
N ARG A 125 -13.47 -2.19 -9.54
CA ARG A 125 -12.33 -1.41 -9.02
C ARG A 125 -11.09 -2.29 -8.94
N GLU A 126 -9.92 -1.70 -9.18
CA GLU A 126 -8.65 -2.44 -9.11
C GLU A 126 -8.42 -3.10 -7.73
N GLY A 127 -8.80 -2.42 -6.65
CA GLY A 127 -8.72 -2.99 -5.30
C GLY A 127 -9.55 -4.25 -5.09
N ASP A 128 -10.71 -4.35 -5.73
CA ASP A 128 -11.56 -5.55 -5.66
C ASP A 128 -10.93 -6.71 -6.45
N VAL A 129 -10.24 -6.42 -7.58
CA VAL A 129 -9.45 -7.42 -8.32
C VAL A 129 -8.30 -7.96 -7.46
N PHE A 130 -7.58 -7.08 -6.74
CA PHE A 130 -6.52 -7.51 -5.83
C PHE A 130 -7.07 -8.35 -4.67
N ASN A 131 -8.19 -7.95 -4.07
CA ASN A 131 -8.83 -8.76 -3.02
C ASN A 131 -9.22 -10.13 -3.55
N TYR A 132 -9.79 -10.21 -4.74
CA TYR A 132 -10.13 -11.50 -5.35
C TYR A 132 -8.89 -12.37 -5.61
N LEU A 133 -7.82 -11.79 -6.18
CA LEU A 133 -6.55 -12.51 -6.41
C LEU A 133 -5.95 -13.05 -5.12
N PHE A 134 -5.91 -12.24 -4.06
CA PHE A 134 -5.20 -12.58 -2.85
C PHE A 134 -6.04 -13.41 -1.87
N GLU A 135 -7.36 -13.15 -1.77
CA GLU A 135 -8.23 -13.85 -0.82
C GLU A 135 -8.88 -15.11 -1.43
N ILE A 136 -9.30 -15.04 -2.69
CA ILE A 136 -10.10 -16.12 -3.31
C ILE A 136 -9.20 -17.06 -4.11
N ILE A 137 -8.29 -16.52 -4.95
CA ILE A 137 -7.38 -17.35 -5.75
C ILE A 137 -6.18 -17.85 -4.92
N GLY A 138 -5.91 -17.24 -3.75
CA GLY A 138 -4.87 -17.70 -2.82
C GLY A 138 -3.47 -17.16 -3.14
N TYR A 139 -3.35 -16.05 -3.86
CA TYR A 139 -2.04 -15.44 -4.17
C TYR A 139 -1.28 -14.97 -2.94
N ARG A 140 -1.93 -14.83 -1.81
CA ARG A 140 -1.31 -14.56 -0.50
C ARG A 140 -0.27 -15.61 -0.11
N GLU A 141 -0.42 -16.86 -0.53
CA GLU A 141 0.57 -17.91 -0.26
C GLU A 141 1.83 -17.78 -1.14
N LYS A 142 1.67 -17.18 -2.32
CA LYS A 142 2.75 -17.05 -3.32
C LYS A 142 3.49 -15.71 -3.21
N TYR A 143 2.78 -14.63 -2.91
CA TYR A 143 3.32 -13.28 -2.92
C TYR A 143 3.15 -12.60 -1.56
N ASP A 144 4.20 -11.95 -1.08
CA ASP A 144 4.22 -11.18 0.17
C ASP A 144 4.00 -9.68 -0.08
N LEU A 145 4.28 -9.22 -1.29
CA LEU A 145 4.27 -7.81 -1.65
C LEU A 145 3.55 -7.61 -2.99
N VAL A 146 2.69 -6.62 -3.05
CA VAL A 146 2.14 -6.07 -4.29
C VAL A 146 2.81 -4.73 -4.57
N ARG A 147 3.45 -4.59 -5.72
CA ARG A 147 4.01 -3.34 -6.20
C ARG A 147 3.30 -2.93 -7.48
N TRP A 148 2.53 -1.86 -7.40
CA TRP A 148 1.68 -1.45 -8.50
C TRP A 148 1.74 0.04 -8.74
N SER A 149 1.98 0.45 -9.98
CA SER A 149 1.91 1.84 -10.38
C SER A 149 0.49 2.18 -10.75
N ILE A 150 -0.14 3.06 -9.99
CA ILE A 150 -1.51 3.51 -10.22
C ILE A 150 -1.47 4.90 -10.85
N PRO A 151 -2.08 5.10 -12.03
CA PRO A 151 -2.21 6.42 -12.61
C PRO A 151 -3.22 7.26 -11.79
N MET A 152 -2.72 8.27 -11.10
CA MET A 152 -3.53 9.24 -10.36
C MET A 152 -3.82 10.46 -11.24
N GLY A 153 -4.90 10.40 -12.02
CA GLY A 153 -5.25 11.47 -12.97
C GLY A 153 -4.24 11.63 -14.11
N LYS A 154 -4.25 12.75 -14.81
CA LYS A 154 -3.47 12.94 -16.05
C LYS A 154 -1.94 13.06 -15.85
N LYS A 155 -1.40 13.12 -14.62
CA LYS A 155 0.01 13.53 -14.40
C LYS A 155 0.80 12.81 -13.30
N ILE A 156 0.25 11.91 -12.48
CA ILE A 156 0.98 11.36 -11.34
C ILE A 156 0.73 9.86 -11.20
N THR A 157 1.82 9.11 -11.31
CA THR A 157 1.85 7.69 -11.00
C THR A 157 2.44 7.55 -9.59
N TYR A 158 1.70 6.96 -8.65
CA TYR A 158 2.26 6.57 -7.36
C TYR A 158 2.58 5.08 -7.40
N PRO A 159 3.82 4.67 -7.21
CA PRO A 159 4.10 3.31 -6.86
C PRO A 159 3.56 3.05 -5.45
N CYS A 160 2.45 2.36 -5.35
CA CYS A 160 1.93 1.88 -4.08
C CYS A 160 2.43 0.46 -3.83
N LEU A 161 2.77 0.21 -2.58
CA LEU A 161 3.18 -1.09 -2.09
C LEU A 161 2.16 -1.57 -1.08
N ARG A 162 1.72 -2.79 -1.23
CA ARG A 162 0.92 -3.51 -0.26
C ARG A 162 1.70 -4.73 0.21
N THR A 163 1.79 -4.94 1.51
CA THR A 163 2.35 -6.16 2.10
C THR A 163 1.29 -6.95 2.84
N GLU A 164 1.38 -8.26 2.76
CA GLU A 164 0.51 -9.22 3.44
C GLU A 164 1.10 -9.70 4.77
N LYS A 165 2.40 -9.52 4.99
CA LYS A 165 3.07 -9.99 6.22
C LYS A 165 3.23 -8.88 7.24
N ARG A 166 2.95 -9.20 8.50
CA ARG A 166 3.35 -8.37 9.64
C ARG A 166 4.88 -8.28 9.66
N GLN A 167 5.42 -7.10 9.53
CA GLN A 167 6.85 -6.86 9.61
C GLN A 167 7.16 -5.92 10.77
N GLN A 168 8.38 -6.02 11.28
CA GLN A 168 8.82 -5.16 12.38
C GLN A 168 8.98 -3.72 11.87
N LEU A 169 8.28 -2.79 12.51
CA LEU A 169 8.48 -1.37 12.34
C LEU A 169 9.76 -0.98 13.08
N GLN A 170 10.74 -0.46 12.37
CA GLN A 170 11.88 0.21 12.97
C GLN A 170 11.69 1.73 12.86
N ILE A 171 12.11 2.43 13.91
CA ILE A 171 12.04 3.88 14.02
C ILE A 171 13.45 4.42 13.86
#